data_3db1013a44b7976fd731deafddf91a77
#
_entry.id   3db1013a44b7976fd731deafddf91a77
#
_cell.length_a   1.000
_cell.length_b   1.000
_cell.length_c   1.000
_cell.angle_alpha   90.00
_cell.angle_beta   90.00
_cell.angle_gamma   90.00
#
_symmetry.space_group_name_H-M   'P 1'
#
loop_
_entity.id
_entity.type
_entity.pdbx_description
1 polymer ?
#
loop_
_entity_poly.entity_id
_entity_poly.type
_entity_poly.pdbx_seq_one_letter_code
_entity_poly.pdbx_strand_id
1 'polypeptide(L)'
;INSASDGGVHVDNFSSRGNSGLPLSLFNTALMQDFDTALGNYDLIVLHFGANVLNYGTLDYRWYEKGMTKVINQLRTCFPKASFLIISTADKSSKYGMEMKTDNAVVPLSLAQESYAKHAGAGFINLYKLMGGEGSMLKWVGATPPLAGKDYTHFNARGSKKVAQLLYKELMRKYLSFKHPKSSTEKIDELMQTSKDSLLHKDSILDFLDPKKKP
;
A
#
# COMPACT_ATOMS: atom_id res chain seq x y z
N ILE A 1 7.87 -7.58 14.28
CA ILE A 1 9.05 -6.79 14.71
C ILE A 1 8.86 -6.52 16.19
N ASN A 2 9.63 -7.16 17.04
CA ASN A 2 9.60 -6.88 18.48
C ASN A 2 10.28 -5.54 18.76
N SER A 3 9.53 -4.60 19.31
CA SER A 3 10.10 -3.41 19.93
C SER A 3 10.43 -3.76 21.39
N ALA A 4 11.62 -3.42 21.85
CA ALA A 4 12.05 -3.60 23.23
C ALA A 4 11.46 -2.55 24.19
N SER A 5 10.51 -1.73 23.74
CA SER A 5 9.84 -0.68 24.53
C SER A 5 8.32 -0.79 24.44
N ASP A 6 7.62 -0.48 25.51
CA ASP A 6 6.17 -0.35 25.57
C ASP A 6 5.69 0.78 24.63
N GLY A 7 5.46 0.51 23.35
CA GLY A 7 5.02 1.53 22.38
C GLY A 7 5.58 1.33 20.98
N GLY A 8 5.89 0.10 20.59
CA GLY A 8 6.32 -0.25 19.24
C GLY A 8 5.17 -0.41 18.26
N VAL A 9 5.49 -0.54 16.97
CA VAL A 9 4.57 -0.90 15.89
C VAL A 9 4.73 -2.37 15.57
N HIS A 10 3.65 -3.14 15.65
CA HIS A 10 3.57 -4.53 15.20
C HIS A 10 2.97 -4.56 13.80
N VAL A 11 3.57 -5.36 12.91
CA VAL A 11 3.09 -5.50 11.52
C VAL A 11 3.01 -6.97 11.17
N ASP A 12 1.81 -7.42 10.82
CA ASP A 12 1.55 -8.76 10.32
C ASP A 12 1.27 -8.70 8.82
N ASN A 13 1.72 -9.72 8.10
CA ASN A 13 1.55 -9.81 6.66
C ASN A 13 0.69 -11.03 6.29
N PHE A 14 -0.51 -10.77 5.79
CA PHE A 14 -1.48 -11.76 5.35
C PHE A 14 -1.60 -11.82 3.81
N SER A 15 -0.53 -11.49 3.09
CA SER A 15 -0.57 -11.51 1.64
C SER A 15 -0.78 -12.93 1.09
N SER A 16 -1.65 -13.03 0.07
CA SER A 16 -1.92 -14.26 -0.67
C SER A 16 -1.80 -13.98 -2.16
N ARG A 17 -1.09 -14.86 -2.88
CA ARG A 17 -0.91 -14.72 -4.33
C ARG A 17 -2.22 -14.92 -5.09
N GLY A 18 -2.37 -14.25 -6.23
CA GLY A 18 -3.51 -14.43 -7.12
C GLY A 18 -4.84 -13.89 -6.58
N ASN A 19 -4.81 -13.08 -5.52
CA ASN A 19 -6.01 -12.62 -4.84
C ASN A 19 -6.43 -11.23 -5.32
N SER A 20 -7.74 -11.06 -5.53
CA SER A 20 -8.37 -9.78 -5.88
C SER A 20 -8.84 -8.98 -4.66
N GLY A 21 -8.82 -9.57 -3.47
CA GLY A 21 -9.42 -9.03 -2.25
C GLY A 21 -10.88 -9.39 -2.05
N LEU A 22 -11.64 -9.68 -3.09
CA LEU A 22 -13.09 -9.97 -3.00
C LEU A 22 -13.44 -11.14 -2.07
N PRO A 23 -12.67 -12.27 -2.02
CA PRO A 23 -12.95 -13.36 -1.10
C PRO A 23 -12.94 -12.99 0.39
N LEU A 24 -12.33 -11.87 0.77
CA LEU A 24 -12.35 -11.40 2.17
C LEU A 24 -13.77 -11.08 2.68
N SER A 25 -14.75 -10.88 1.76
CA SER A 25 -16.15 -10.72 2.12
C SER A 25 -16.78 -11.99 2.74
N LEU A 26 -16.10 -13.13 2.63
CA LEU A 26 -16.56 -14.42 3.14
C LEU A 26 -15.98 -14.76 4.53
N PHE A 27 -15.21 -13.87 5.13
CA PHE A 27 -14.64 -14.11 6.46
C PHE A 27 -15.73 -14.32 7.51
N ASN A 28 -15.53 -15.35 8.33
CA ASN A 28 -16.39 -15.61 9.48
C ASN A 28 -16.14 -14.54 10.55
N THR A 29 -17.15 -13.75 10.85
CA THR A 29 -17.02 -12.61 11.77
C THR A 29 -16.57 -13.04 13.16
N ALA A 30 -17.20 -14.08 13.76
CA ALA A 30 -16.87 -14.52 15.12
C ALA A 30 -15.41 -14.99 15.21
N LEU A 31 -14.98 -15.84 14.26
CA LEU A 31 -13.60 -16.31 14.19
C LEU A 31 -12.58 -15.16 14.05
N MET A 32 -12.90 -14.17 13.23
CA MET A 32 -12.00 -13.02 13.03
C MET A 32 -11.98 -12.09 14.24
N GLN A 33 -13.08 -11.92 14.95
CA GLN A 33 -13.13 -11.15 16.20
C GLN A 33 -12.33 -11.82 17.32
N ASP A 34 -12.43 -13.15 17.45
CA ASP A 34 -11.63 -13.92 18.41
C ASP A 34 -10.12 -13.79 18.07
N PHE A 35 -9.78 -13.89 16.80
CA PHE A 35 -8.41 -13.71 16.31
C PHE A 35 -7.88 -12.30 16.59
N ASP A 36 -8.66 -11.26 16.28
CA ASP A 36 -8.31 -9.86 16.53
C ASP A 36 -8.06 -9.60 18.01
N THR A 37 -8.97 -10.12 18.86
CA THR A 37 -8.88 -9.99 20.32
C THR A 37 -7.62 -10.70 20.86
N ALA A 38 -7.34 -11.91 20.37
CA ALA A 38 -6.18 -12.69 20.80
C ALA A 38 -4.84 -12.01 20.45
N LEU A 39 -4.80 -11.21 19.38
CA LEU A 39 -3.62 -10.43 18.95
C LEU A 39 -3.57 -9.02 19.54
N GLY A 40 -4.49 -8.65 20.44
CA GLY A 40 -4.52 -7.35 21.10
C GLY A 40 -5.25 -6.26 20.30
N ASN A 41 -6.01 -6.64 19.28
CA ASN A 41 -6.75 -5.83 18.30
C ASN A 41 -5.85 -5.04 17.36
N TYR A 42 -6.22 -5.01 16.09
CA TYR A 42 -5.53 -4.20 15.10
C TYR A 42 -6.04 -2.76 15.09
N ASP A 43 -5.12 -1.81 15.09
CA ASP A 43 -5.44 -0.37 14.93
C ASP A 43 -5.64 0.01 13.46
N LEU A 44 -4.93 -0.68 12.56
CA LEU A 44 -4.95 -0.39 11.13
C LEU A 44 -4.88 -1.66 10.29
N ILE A 45 -5.80 -1.77 9.35
CA ILE A 45 -5.79 -2.79 8.30
C ILE A 45 -5.51 -2.11 6.96
N VAL A 46 -4.45 -2.58 6.29
CA VAL A 46 -4.05 -2.07 4.96
C VAL A 46 -4.44 -3.07 3.89
N LEU A 47 -5.23 -2.63 2.90
CA LEU A 47 -5.63 -3.44 1.76
C LEU A 47 -4.87 -2.95 0.50
N HIS A 48 -4.07 -3.82 -0.07
CA HIS A 48 -3.29 -3.54 -1.28
C HIS A 48 -3.54 -4.63 -2.32
N PHE A 49 -4.48 -4.39 -3.20
CA PHE A 49 -4.87 -5.26 -4.31
C PHE A 49 -4.81 -4.50 -5.63
N GLY A 50 -4.76 -5.20 -6.75
CA GLY A 50 -4.84 -4.55 -8.05
C GLY A 50 -4.26 -5.35 -9.21
N ALA A 51 -3.03 -5.83 -9.15
CA ALA A 51 -2.37 -6.51 -10.25
C ALA A 51 -3.19 -7.68 -10.83
N ASN A 52 -3.86 -8.45 -9.97
CA ASN A 52 -4.73 -9.57 -10.40
C ASN A 52 -6.09 -9.12 -10.94
N VAL A 53 -6.50 -7.89 -10.66
CA VAL A 53 -7.77 -7.32 -11.13
C VAL A 53 -7.63 -6.75 -12.54
N LEU A 54 -6.45 -6.25 -12.90
CA LEU A 54 -6.16 -5.71 -14.23
C LEU A 54 -6.30 -6.74 -15.37
N ASN A 55 -6.31 -8.03 -15.06
CA ASN A 55 -6.39 -9.10 -16.07
C ASN A 55 -7.82 -9.41 -16.52
N TYR A 56 -8.84 -8.74 -16.00
CA TYR A 56 -10.24 -9.01 -16.34
C TYR A 56 -10.72 -8.35 -17.64
N GLY A 57 -9.83 -7.71 -18.40
CA GLY A 57 -10.10 -7.19 -19.74
C GLY A 57 -11.16 -6.08 -19.81
N THR A 58 -11.45 -5.43 -18.68
CA THR A 58 -12.42 -4.34 -18.60
C THR A 58 -11.77 -3.03 -18.17
N LEU A 59 -12.35 -1.92 -18.62
CA LEU A 59 -12.05 -0.58 -18.12
C LEU A 59 -13.13 -0.07 -17.15
N ASP A 60 -14.23 -0.80 -17.01
CA ASP A 60 -15.33 -0.50 -16.07
C ASP A 60 -15.16 -1.32 -14.80
N TYR A 61 -14.75 -0.68 -13.71
CA TYR A 61 -14.51 -1.28 -12.42
C TYR A 61 -15.62 -1.07 -11.38
N ARG A 62 -16.83 -0.63 -11.79
CA ARG A 62 -17.97 -0.45 -10.86
C ARG A 62 -18.35 -1.73 -10.14
N TRP A 63 -18.20 -2.88 -10.78
CA TRP A 63 -18.40 -4.20 -10.16
C TRP A 63 -17.40 -4.46 -9.02
N TYR A 64 -16.12 -4.08 -9.23
CA TYR A 64 -15.05 -4.22 -8.25
C TYR A 64 -15.23 -3.25 -7.09
N GLU A 65 -15.61 -2.00 -7.37
CA GLU A 65 -15.97 -0.99 -6.36
C GLU A 65 -17.08 -1.50 -5.43
N LYS A 66 -18.19 -2.02 -5.99
CA LYS A 66 -19.27 -2.63 -5.21
C LYS A 66 -18.80 -3.81 -4.37
N GLY A 67 -17.96 -4.68 -4.94
CA GLY A 67 -17.42 -5.84 -4.26
C GLY A 67 -16.50 -5.46 -3.09
N MET A 68 -15.57 -4.54 -3.32
CA MET A 68 -14.62 -4.09 -2.29
C MET A 68 -15.29 -3.25 -1.20
N THR A 69 -16.34 -2.51 -1.50
CA THR A 69 -17.16 -1.84 -0.49
C THR A 69 -17.79 -2.88 0.47
N LYS A 70 -18.31 -3.99 -0.06
CA LYS A 70 -18.81 -5.10 0.78
C LYS A 70 -17.68 -5.73 1.62
N VAL A 71 -16.49 -5.91 1.03
CA VAL A 71 -15.31 -6.41 1.75
C VAL A 71 -14.98 -5.52 2.93
N ILE A 72 -14.87 -4.21 2.73
CA ILE A 72 -14.51 -3.30 3.83
C ILE A 72 -15.59 -3.32 4.91
N ASN A 73 -16.86 -3.34 4.54
CA ASN A 73 -17.97 -3.43 5.51
C ASN A 73 -17.91 -4.75 6.30
N GLN A 74 -17.63 -5.88 5.64
CA GLN A 74 -17.42 -7.16 6.34
C GLN A 74 -16.23 -7.12 7.28
N LEU A 75 -15.10 -6.58 6.83
CA LEU A 75 -13.91 -6.45 7.66
C LEU A 75 -14.13 -5.52 8.85
N ARG A 76 -14.96 -4.49 8.73
CA ARG A 76 -15.35 -3.63 9.88
C ARG A 76 -16.12 -4.40 10.94
N THR A 77 -16.95 -5.38 10.56
CA THR A 77 -17.60 -6.25 11.54
C THR A 77 -16.62 -7.22 12.18
N CYS A 78 -15.61 -7.67 11.42
CA CYS A 78 -14.57 -8.57 11.93
C CYS A 78 -13.56 -7.87 12.86
N PHE A 79 -13.22 -6.61 12.54
CA PHE A 79 -12.19 -5.81 13.21
C PHE A 79 -12.75 -4.44 13.61
N PRO A 80 -13.61 -4.39 14.64
CA PRO A 80 -14.42 -3.21 14.93
C PRO A 80 -13.62 -2.00 15.42
N LYS A 81 -12.40 -2.20 15.90
CA LYS A 81 -11.49 -1.14 16.37
C LYS A 81 -10.55 -0.62 15.30
N ALA A 82 -10.41 -1.36 14.19
CA ALA A 82 -9.44 -1.02 13.15
C ALA A 82 -9.91 0.12 12.24
N SER A 83 -8.99 0.99 11.90
CA SER A 83 -9.09 1.88 10.73
C SER A 83 -8.67 1.14 9.47
N PHE A 84 -9.10 1.63 8.31
CA PHE A 84 -8.79 1.00 7.03
C PHE A 84 -8.03 1.95 6.12
N LEU A 85 -7.01 1.43 5.44
CA LEU A 85 -6.24 2.14 4.43
C LEU A 85 -6.20 1.32 3.15
N ILE A 86 -6.59 1.93 2.05
CA ILE A 86 -6.50 1.35 0.72
C ILE A 86 -5.26 1.91 0.02
N ILE A 87 -4.42 1.02 -0.49
CA ILE A 87 -3.33 1.37 -1.39
C ILE A 87 -3.75 0.95 -2.80
N SER A 88 -3.68 1.90 -3.75
CA SER A 88 -4.07 1.62 -5.13
C SER A 88 -3.16 0.60 -5.79
N THR A 89 -3.60 0.09 -6.95
CA THR A 89 -2.72 -0.66 -7.85
C THR A 89 -1.44 0.12 -8.14
N ALA A 90 -0.33 -0.60 -8.33
CA ALA A 90 0.90 -0.07 -8.90
C ALA A 90 0.73 0.21 -10.40
N ASP A 91 1.70 0.92 -11.00
CA ASP A 91 1.82 0.88 -12.46
C ASP A 91 2.15 -0.52 -12.94
N LYS A 92 1.63 -0.87 -14.09
CA LYS A 92 1.92 -2.08 -14.84
C LYS A 92 2.03 -1.69 -16.30
N SER A 93 2.95 -2.30 -17.05
CA SER A 93 3.02 -2.07 -18.48
C SER A 93 2.60 -3.31 -19.26
N SER A 94 1.86 -3.08 -20.34
CA SER A 94 1.40 -4.10 -21.28
C SER A 94 1.88 -3.75 -22.69
N LYS A 95 1.96 -4.76 -23.56
CA LYS A 95 2.40 -4.58 -24.95
C LYS A 95 1.22 -4.15 -25.82
N TYR A 96 1.40 -3.04 -26.52
CA TYR A 96 0.46 -2.49 -27.50
C TYR A 96 1.19 -2.36 -28.84
N GLY A 97 0.93 -3.29 -29.75
CA GLY A 97 1.69 -3.39 -31.00
C GLY A 97 3.16 -3.70 -30.74
N MET A 98 4.05 -2.80 -31.10
CA MET A 98 5.50 -2.91 -30.89
C MET A 98 6.00 -2.22 -29.61
N GLU A 99 5.14 -1.52 -28.90
CA GLU A 99 5.51 -0.68 -27.77
C GLU A 99 4.99 -1.23 -26.44
N MET A 100 5.80 -1.07 -25.40
CA MET A 100 5.37 -1.28 -24.01
C MET A 100 4.88 0.07 -23.44
N LYS A 101 3.68 0.08 -22.89
CA LYS A 101 3.06 1.28 -22.26
C LYS A 101 2.38 0.90 -20.97
N THR A 102 2.10 1.88 -20.10
CA THR A 102 1.20 1.69 -18.96
C THR A 102 -0.09 1.02 -19.43
N ASP A 103 -0.50 -0.02 -18.74
CA ASP A 103 -1.74 -0.74 -19.06
C ASP A 103 -2.94 0.20 -18.91
N ASN A 104 -3.80 0.22 -19.92
CA ASN A 104 -4.96 1.12 -19.99
C ASN A 104 -5.91 0.98 -18.79
N ALA A 105 -5.92 -0.18 -18.13
CA ALA A 105 -6.77 -0.47 -17.00
C ALA A 105 -6.24 0.09 -15.67
N VAL A 106 -4.96 0.49 -15.59
CA VAL A 106 -4.33 0.97 -14.33
C VAL A 106 -5.05 2.21 -13.78
N VAL A 107 -5.27 3.22 -14.61
CA VAL A 107 -5.93 4.46 -14.19
C VAL A 107 -7.39 4.22 -13.82
N PRO A 108 -8.23 3.57 -14.65
CA PRO A 108 -9.61 3.24 -14.27
C PRO A 108 -9.72 2.43 -12.98
N LEU A 109 -8.86 1.43 -12.78
CA LEU A 109 -8.86 0.66 -11.53
C LEU A 109 -8.46 1.53 -10.33
N SER A 110 -7.42 2.36 -10.45
CA SER A 110 -6.99 3.26 -9.38
C SER A 110 -8.08 4.24 -8.96
N LEU A 111 -8.86 4.76 -9.92
CA LEU A 111 -10.01 5.63 -9.64
C LEU A 111 -11.14 4.88 -8.92
N ALA A 112 -11.45 3.65 -9.32
CA ALA A 112 -12.41 2.80 -8.62
C ALA A 112 -11.95 2.49 -7.19
N GLN A 113 -10.65 2.29 -6.98
CA GLN A 113 -10.06 2.08 -5.65
C GLN A 113 -10.18 3.32 -4.77
N GLU A 114 -9.97 4.50 -5.30
CA GLU A 114 -10.20 5.77 -4.61
C GLU A 114 -11.68 5.95 -4.25
N SER A 115 -12.56 5.64 -5.20
CA SER A 115 -14.01 5.74 -5.03
C SER A 115 -14.51 4.84 -3.89
N TYR A 116 -14.19 3.55 -3.89
CA TYR A 116 -14.67 2.68 -2.82
C TYR A 116 -14.01 2.98 -1.47
N ALA A 117 -12.76 3.44 -1.44
CA ALA A 117 -12.14 3.88 -0.21
C ALA A 117 -12.93 5.05 0.41
N LYS A 118 -13.28 6.05 -0.41
CA LYS A 118 -14.09 7.20 0.01
C LYS A 118 -15.48 6.77 0.49
N HIS A 119 -16.20 5.97 -0.28
CA HIS A 119 -17.54 5.50 0.06
C HIS A 119 -17.56 4.65 1.33
N ALA A 120 -16.52 3.87 1.55
CA ALA A 120 -16.38 3.06 2.77
C ALA A 120 -15.72 3.82 3.94
N GLY A 121 -15.43 5.11 3.83
CA GLY A 121 -14.77 5.89 4.88
C GLY A 121 -13.39 5.34 5.27
N ALA A 122 -12.62 4.85 4.29
CA ALA A 122 -11.25 4.39 4.43
C ALA A 122 -10.26 5.43 3.94
N GLY A 123 -9.05 5.43 4.49
CA GLY A 123 -7.93 6.20 3.95
C GLY A 123 -7.53 5.68 2.55
N PHE A 124 -6.91 6.54 1.74
CA PHE A 124 -6.44 6.17 0.41
C PHE A 124 -5.05 6.72 0.11
N ILE A 125 -4.19 5.86 -0.46
CA ILE A 125 -2.89 6.23 -1.03
C ILE A 125 -2.83 5.75 -2.47
N ASN A 126 -2.53 6.65 -3.40
CA ASN A 126 -2.38 6.35 -4.81
C ASN A 126 -0.93 5.91 -5.12
N LEU A 127 -0.66 4.61 -5.08
CA LEU A 127 0.67 4.07 -5.36
C LEU A 127 1.10 4.33 -6.81
N TYR A 128 0.18 4.22 -7.77
CA TYR A 128 0.47 4.55 -9.17
C TYR A 128 1.07 5.96 -9.32
N LYS A 129 0.44 6.96 -8.67
CA LYS A 129 0.96 8.34 -8.67
C LYS A 129 2.30 8.45 -7.94
N LEU A 130 2.45 7.78 -6.79
CA LEU A 130 3.69 7.80 -6.02
C LEU A 130 4.87 7.17 -6.77
N MET A 131 4.62 6.20 -7.64
CA MET A 131 5.64 5.60 -8.51
C MET A 131 6.14 6.56 -9.62
N GLY A 132 5.35 7.59 -9.95
CA GLY A 132 5.61 8.55 -11.01
C GLY A 132 4.57 8.56 -12.13
N GLY A 133 3.45 7.83 -11.97
CA GLY A 133 2.35 7.81 -12.93
C GLY A 133 2.67 7.03 -14.21
N GLU A 134 2.20 7.53 -15.33
CA GLU A 134 2.36 6.88 -16.65
C GLU A 134 3.82 6.60 -17.00
N GLY A 135 4.08 5.37 -17.46
CA GLY A 135 5.41 4.90 -17.84
C GLY A 135 6.36 4.68 -16.66
N SER A 136 5.89 4.77 -15.42
CA SER A 136 6.76 4.58 -14.26
C SER A 136 7.29 3.16 -14.18
N MET A 137 6.51 2.14 -14.50
CA MET A 137 6.96 0.74 -14.52
C MET A 137 8.07 0.53 -15.56
N LEU A 138 7.97 1.12 -16.74
CA LEU A 138 9.04 1.08 -17.75
C LEU A 138 10.35 1.66 -17.20
N LYS A 139 10.27 2.83 -16.55
CA LYS A 139 11.43 3.46 -15.92
C LYS A 139 12.02 2.60 -14.82
N TRP A 140 11.19 1.90 -14.06
CA TRP A 140 11.62 1.04 -12.95
C TRP A 140 12.29 -0.24 -13.46
N VAL A 141 11.80 -0.80 -14.57
CA VAL A 141 12.47 -1.94 -15.24
C VAL A 141 13.80 -1.53 -15.85
N GLY A 142 13.87 -0.35 -16.49
CA GLY A 142 15.08 0.18 -17.13
C GLY A 142 16.08 0.85 -16.18
N ALA A 143 15.78 0.97 -14.90
CA ALA A 143 16.68 1.60 -13.93
C ALA A 143 17.98 0.80 -13.74
N THR A 144 19.04 1.48 -13.33
CA THR A 144 20.33 0.85 -13.02
C THR A 144 20.69 1.17 -11.56
N PRO A 145 20.61 0.19 -10.64
CA PRO A 145 20.09 -1.17 -10.83
C PRO A 145 18.55 -1.20 -10.97
N PRO A 146 17.98 -2.24 -11.63
CA PRO A 146 16.54 -2.31 -11.87
C PRO A 146 15.74 -2.45 -10.55
N LEU A 147 14.52 -1.89 -10.56
CA LEU A 147 13.57 -1.92 -9.44
C LEU A 147 12.41 -2.91 -9.67
N ALA A 148 12.18 -3.33 -10.93
CA ALA A 148 11.12 -4.26 -11.29
C ALA A 148 11.64 -5.35 -12.24
N GLY A 149 10.86 -6.42 -12.35
CA GLY A 149 11.12 -7.54 -13.25
C GLY A 149 10.80 -7.19 -14.70
N LYS A 150 11.39 -7.97 -15.65
CA LYS A 150 11.11 -7.85 -17.09
C LYS A 150 9.69 -8.27 -17.49
N ASP A 151 8.88 -8.71 -16.55
CA ASP A 151 7.44 -8.95 -16.71
C ASP A 151 6.61 -7.66 -16.61
N TYR A 152 7.26 -6.53 -16.32
CA TYR A 152 6.65 -5.21 -16.22
C TYR A 152 5.46 -5.13 -15.24
N THR A 153 5.47 -5.99 -14.22
CA THR A 153 4.38 -6.11 -13.24
C THR A 153 4.92 -6.21 -11.82
N HIS A 154 5.91 -7.07 -11.59
CA HIS A 154 6.39 -7.38 -10.24
C HIS A 154 7.65 -6.60 -9.87
N PHE A 155 7.65 -6.08 -8.66
CA PHE A 155 8.84 -5.48 -8.06
C PHE A 155 9.86 -6.54 -7.69
N ASN A 156 11.14 -6.23 -7.80
CA ASN A 156 12.18 -6.97 -7.13
C ASN A 156 12.39 -6.42 -5.70
N ALA A 157 13.32 -6.99 -4.93
CA ALA A 157 13.59 -6.57 -3.55
C ALA A 157 13.92 -5.05 -3.43
N ARG A 158 14.65 -4.49 -4.41
CA ARG A 158 14.97 -3.06 -4.42
C ARG A 158 13.72 -2.21 -4.69
N GLY A 159 12.88 -2.64 -5.63
CA GLY A 159 11.61 -1.99 -5.94
C GLY A 159 10.65 -2.04 -4.75
N SER A 160 10.54 -3.19 -4.09
CA SER A 160 9.73 -3.33 -2.87
C SER A 160 10.21 -2.39 -1.75
N LYS A 161 11.53 -2.26 -1.55
CA LYS A 161 12.10 -1.29 -0.62
C LYS A 161 11.75 0.15 -1.03
N LYS A 162 11.81 0.47 -2.33
CA LYS A 162 11.43 1.78 -2.84
C LYS A 162 9.95 2.08 -2.62
N VAL A 163 9.05 1.11 -2.86
CA VAL A 163 7.61 1.23 -2.57
C VAL A 163 7.39 1.50 -1.07
N ALA A 164 8.03 0.73 -0.19
CA ALA A 164 7.93 0.93 1.25
C ALA A 164 8.35 2.35 1.66
N GLN A 165 9.44 2.88 1.08
CA GLN A 165 9.89 4.25 1.31
C GLN A 165 8.87 5.31 0.83
N LEU A 166 8.24 5.10 -0.32
CA LEU A 166 7.21 5.99 -0.87
C LEU A 166 5.98 6.01 0.03
N LEU A 167 5.50 4.84 0.44
CA LEU A 167 4.34 4.70 1.32
C LEU A 167 4.62 5.32 2.70
N TYR A 168 5.77 5.05 3.29
CA TYR A 168 6.17 5.64 4.57
C TYR A 168 6.21 7.18 4.49
N LYS A 169 6.83 7.72 3.44
CA LYS A 169 6.89 9.16 3.21
C LYS A 169 5.49 9.78 3.14
N GLU A 170 4.58 9.17 2.38
CA GLU A 170 3.22 9.68 2.21
C GLU A 170 2.42 9.59 3.52
N LEU A 171 2.53 8.48 4.27
CA LEU A 171 1.91 8.34 5.58
C LEU A 171 2.41 9.39 6.56
N MET A 172 3.73 9.58 6.66
CA MET A 172 4.32 10.58 7.56
C MET A 172 3.92 12.00 7.18
N ARG A 173 3.91 12.31 5.87
CA ARG A 173 3.45 13.62 5.39
C ARG A 173 2.01 13.90 5.80
N LYS A 174 1.10 12.93 5.60
CA LYS A 174 -0.30 13.05 6.02
C LYS A 174 -0.46 13.16 7.53
N TYR A 175 0.29 12.38 8.29
CA TYR A 175 0.30 12.45 9.75
C TYR A 175 0.76 13.82 10.25
N LEU A 176 1.87 14.34 9.74
CA LEU A 176 2.37 15.67 10.13
C LEU A 176 1.41 16.79 9.71
N SER A 177 0.79 16.69 8.53
CA SER A 177 -0.25 17.64 8.12
C SER A 177 -1.47 17.60 9.03
N PHE A 178 -1.84 16.42 9.54
CA PHE A 178 -2.90 16.29 10.53
C PHE A 178 -2.51 16.90 11.88
N LYS A 179 -1.29 16.66 12.34
CA LYS A 179 -0.77 17.21 13.60
C LYS A 179 -0.57 18.74 13.55
N HIS A 180 -0.27 19.27 12.36
CA HIS A 180 0.06 20.68 12.14
C HIS A 180 -0.81 21.28 11.03
N PRO A 181 -2.16 21.38 11.23
CA PRO A 181 -3.10 21.72 10.16
C PRO A 181 -2.93 23.15 9.61
N LYS A 182 -2.23 24.03 10.34
CA LYS A 182 -1.95 25.40 9.92
C LYS A 182 -0.56 25.58 9.30
N SER A 183 0.23 24.51 9.17
CA SER A 183 1.57 24.57 8.60
C SER A 183 1.54 24.51 7.07
N SER A 184 2.44 25.29 6.43
CA SER A 184 2.65 25.21 4.98
C SER A 184 3.27 23.84 4.58
N THR A 185 3.23 23.55 3.28
CA THR A 185 3.84 22.33 2.74
C THR A 185 5.34 22.28 3.04
N GLU A 186 6.04 23.43 2.88
CA GLU A 186 7.47 23.59 3.15
C GLU A 186 7.78 23.24 4.61
N LYS A 187 6.96 23.72 5.54
CA LYS A 187 7.13 23.41 6.97
C LYS A 187 6.92 21.94 7.29
N ILE A 188 5.97 21.29 6.63
CA ILE A 188 5.78 19.83 6.75
C ILE A 188 6.99 19.08 6.22
N ASP A 189 7.57 19.50 5.10
CA ASP A 189 8.76 18.88 4.52
C ASP A 189 10.00 19.04 5.42
N GLU A 190 10.17 20.20 6.08
CA GLU A 190 11.20 20.42 7.10
C GLU A 190 11.01 19.46 8.29
N LEU A 191 9.79 19.32 8.81
CA LEU A 191 9.49 18.40 9.91
C LEU A 191 9.75 16.94 9.53
N MET A 192 9.48 16.57 8.30
CA MET A 192 9.80 15.23 7.78
C MET A 192 11.31 14.99 7.73
N GLN A 193 12.10 15.98 7.32
CA GLN A 193 13.54 15.85 7.27
C GLN A 193 14.13 15.69 8.68
N THR A 194 13.70 16.52 9.63
CA THR A 194 14.13 16.43 11.04
C THR A 194 13.79 15.08 11.66
N SER A 195 12.58 14.54 11.39
CA SER A 195 12.18 13.22 11.86
C SER A 195 13.03 12.10 11.26
N LYS A 196 13.42 12.23 9.99
CA LYS A 196 14.28 11.27 9.30
C LYS A 196 15.69 11.26 9.90
N ASP A 197 16.25 12.43 10.19
CA ASP A 197 17.57 12.57 10.77
C ASP A 197 17.60 12.02 12.21
N SER A 198 16.53 12.23 12.98
CA SER A 198 16.33 11.64 14.32
C SER A 198 16.24 10.12 14.30
N LEU A 199 15.61 9.53 13.28
CA LEU A 199 15.49 8.08 13.11
C LEU A 199 16.81 7.45 12.63
N LEU A 200 17.62 8.17 11.87
CA LEU A 200 18.94 7.71 11.42
C LEU A 200 19.98 7.68 12.56
N HIS A 201 19.77 8.48 13.61
CA HIS A 201 20.62 8.47 14.81
C HIS A 201 20.24 7.40 15.86
N LYS A 202 19.07 6.80 15.76
CA LYS A 202 18.68 5.63 16.57
C LYS A 202 18.79 4.41 15.70
N ASP A 203 19.87 3.65 15.86
CA ASP A 203 20.21 2.38 15.21
C ASP A 203 19.11 1.77 14.34
N SER A 204 19.29 1.93 13.12
CA SER A 204 18.43 1.91 12.00
C SER A 204 17.60 0.62 11.84
N ILE A 205 16.30 0.78 11.74
CA ILE A 205 15.40 -0.18 11.04
C ILE A 205 15.97 -0.59 9.66
N LEU A 206 16.85 0.20 9.07
CA LEU A 206 17.51 -0.06 7.79
C LEU A 206 18.67 -1.08 7.89
N ASP A 207 19.34 -1.19 9.02
CA ASP A 207 20.38 -2.20 9.25
C ASP A 207 19.78 -3.61 9.43
N PHE A 208 18.56 -3.70 9.92
CA PHE A 208 17.84 -4.98 10.08
C PHE A 208 17.38 -5.58 8.74
N LEU A 209 17.27 -4.76 7.69
CA LEU A 209 16.86 -5.18 6.34
C LEU A 209 18.05 -5.47 5.42
N ASP A 210 19.29 -5.37 5.91
CA ASP A 210 20.48 -5.73 5.14
C ASP A 210 20.75 -7.24 5.26
N PRO A 211 20.57 -8.04 4.19
CA PRO A 211 20.80 -9.48 4.24
C PRO A 211 22.26 -9.87 4.51
N LYS A 212 23.20 -8.92 4.48
CA LYS A 212 24.63 -9.14 4.75
C LYS A 212 25.02 -8.97 6.23
N LYS A 213 24.10 -8.57 7.09
CA LYS A 213 24.32 -8.35 8.53
C LYS A 213 23.57 -9.36 9.43
N LYS A 214 23.22 -10.55 8.92
CA LYS A 214 22.77 -11.63 9.79
C LYS A 214 24.01 -12.31 10.41
N PRO A 215 24.01 -12.52 11.76
CA PRO A 215 25.04 -13.31 12.42
C PRO A 215 25.03 -14.75 11.96
#